data_d555f126fafe91f4308d5bb64b28d106
#
_entry.id   d555f126fafe91f4308d5bb64b28d106
#
_cell.length_a   1.000
_cell.length_b   1.000
_cell.length_c   1.000
_cell.angle_alpha   90.00
_cell.angle_beta   90.00
_cell.angle_gamma   90.00
#
_symmetry.space_group_name_H-M   'P 1'
#
loop_
_entity.id
_entity.type
_entity.pdbx_description
1 polymer ?
#
loop_
_entity_poly.entity_id
_entity_poly.type
_entity_poly.pdbx_seq_one_letter_code
_entity_poly.pdbx_strand_id
1 'polypeptide(L)'
;NVYLADKERSSNWAAKLCEFLCLDAVIITEEGFGNPDTDLIMNCRKITEKGIKTVIVTDEYAGRDGSSQSLADAHASADALVTGGNANQVITLPKMDKVIGTEEYVGIIAGGWADNKHEDGTIDVEIQVITGATSEVGFNYLSAR
;
A
#
# COMPACT_ATOMS: atom_id res chain seq x y z
N ASN A 1 -6.51 11.56 -7.68
CA ASN A 1 -6.23 12.79 -8.44
C ASN A 1 -4.85 12.73 -9.10
N VAL A 2 -4.71 13.31 -10.29
CA VAL A 2 -3.43 13.33 -11.03
C VAL A 2 -2.69 14.66 -10.82
N TYR A 3 -3.42 15.76 -10.84
CA TYR A 3 -2.83 17.08 -10.69
C TYR A 3 -2.79 17.54 -9.24
N LEU A 4 -1.70 18.18 -8.84
CA LEU A 4 -1.48 18.67 -7.47
C LEU A 4 -2.63 19.61 -7.00
N ALA A 5 -3.06 20.53 -7.85
CA ALA A 5 -4.16 21.44 -7.53
C ALA A 5 -5.48 20.71 -7.24
N ASP A 6 -5.73 19.57 -7.89
CA ASP A 6 -6.90 18.73 -7.64
C ASP A 6 -6.76 17.96 -6.32
N LYS A 7 -5.56 17.48 -6.01
CA LYS A 7 -5.23 16.86 -4.72
C LYS A 7 -5.44 17.83 -3.57
N GLU A 8 -4.94 19.05 -3.71
CA GLU A 8 -5.12 20.11 -2.71
C GLU A 8 -6.59 20.46 -2.51
N ARG A 9 -7.36 20.61 -3.60
CA ARG A 9 -8.78 20.93 -3.55
C ARG A 9 -9.58 19.79 -2.89
N SER A 10 -9.38 18.54 -3.32
CA SER A 10 -10.12 17.39 -2.79
C SER A 10 -9.81 17.15 -1.31
N SER A 11 -8.55 17.23 -0.91
CA SER A 11 -8.17 17.08 0.50
C SER A 11 -8.67 18.22 1.39
N ASN A 12 -8.77 19.46 0.86
CA ASN A 12 -9.43 20.55 1.56
C ASN A 12 -10.93 20.27 1.81
N TRP A 13 -11.62 19.71 0.81
CA TRP A 13 -13.02 19.34 0.96
C TRP A 13 -13.22 18.16 1.90
N ALA A 14 -12.35 17.16 1.86
CA ALA A 14 -12.38 16.03 2.79
C ALA A 14 -12.24 16.51 4.24
N ALA A 15 -11.24 17.36 4.52
CA ALA A 15 -11.05 17.91 5.85
C ALA A 15 -12.23 18.76 6.34
N LYS A 16 -12.82 19.60 5.46
CA LYS A 16 -14.04 20.37 5.78
C LYS A 16 -15.25 19.48 6.04
N LEU A 17 -15.41 18.40 5.30
CA LEU A 17 -16.48 17.44 5.53
C LEU A 17 -16.34 16.75 6.88
N CYS A 18 -15.15 16.32 7.26
CA CYS A 18 -14.87 15.75 8.57
C CYS A 18 -15.19 16.72 9.71
N GLU A 19 -14.82 17.99 9.56
CA GLU A 19 -15.14 19.06 10.50
C GLU A 19 -16.64 19.31 10.59
N PHE A 20 -17.33 19.39 9.45
CA PHE A 20 -18.78 19.59 9.38
C PHE A 20 -19.56 18.46 10.03
N LEU A 21 -19.07 17.21 9.87
CA LEU A 21 -19.68 16.03 10.50
C LEU A 21 -19.31 15.88 11.97
N CYS A 22 -18.47 16.76 12.52
CA CYS A 22 -18.00 16.74 13.91
C CYS A 22 -17.36 15.39 14.27
N LEU A 23 -16.49 14.86 13.41
CA LEU A 23 -15.84 13.57 13.62
C LEU A 23 -14.74 13.68 14.69
N ASP A 24 -14.67 12.70 15.58
CA ASP A 24 -13.58 12.58 16.57
C ASP A 24 -12.32 11.95 15.99
N ALA A 25 -12.49 11.04 15.01
CA ALA A 25 -11.39 10.34 14.36
C ALA A 25 -11.76 9.89 12.95
N VAL A 26 -10.74 9.68 12.12
CA VAL A 26 -10.87 9.21 10.73
C VAL A 26 -9.84 8.12 10.46
N ILE A 27 -10.27 7.05 9.83
CA ILE A 27 -9.39 6.05 9.23
C ILE A 27 -9.26 6.41 7.75
N ILE A 28 -8.03 6.60 7.29
CA ILE A 28 -7.70 6.91 5.90
C ILE A 28 -7.08 5.66 5.30
N THR A 29 -7.72 5.09 4.29
CA THR A 29 -7.23 3.90 3.60
C THR A 29 -6.75 4.24 2.21
N GLU A 30 -5.71 3.57 1.79
CA GLU A 30 -5.15 3.73 0.45
C GLU A 30 -4.49 2.42 0.02
N GLU A 31 -4.56 2.16 -1.27
CA GLU A 31 -3.80 1.13 -1.96
C GLU A 31 -3.09 1.75 -3.16
N GLY A 32 -1.82 1.46 -3.31
CA GLY A 32 -0.98 1.97 -4.37
C GLY A 32 0.28 2.63 -3.83
N PHE A 33 1.15 3.07 -4.72
CA PHE A 33 2.44 3.67 -4.38
C PHE A 33 2.68 4.91 -5.24
N GLY A 34 3.31 5.92 -4.64
CA GLY A 34 3.72 7.13 -5.31
C GLY A 34 2.62 8.19 -5.39
N ASN A 35 1.89 8.26 -6.49
CA ASN A 35 0.87 9.31 -6.68
C ASN A 35 -0.26 9.26 -5.63
N PRO A 36 -0.81 8.10 -5.24
CA PRO A 36 -1.79 8.00 -4.16
C PRO A 36 -1.26 8.43 -2.79
N ASP A 37 0.02 8.17 -2.47
CA ASP A 37 0.62 8.56 -1.18
C ASP A 37 0.52 10.06 -0.92
N THR A 38 0.64 10.88 -1.96
CA THR A 38 0.47 12.33 -1.83
C THR A 38 -0.96 12.71 -1.41
N ASP A 39 -1.98 12.05 -1.98
CA ASP A 39 -3.37 12.26 -1.56
C ASP A 39 -3.58 11.80 -0.11
N LEU A 40 -3.03 10.63 0.25
CA LEU A 40 -3.07 10.05 1.58
C LEU A 40 -2.52 11.01 2.64
N ILE A 41 -1.29 11.48 2.44
CA ILE A 41 -0.59 12.37 3.37
C ILE A 41 -1.23 13.76 3.43
N MET A 42 -1.71 14.30 2.31
CA MET A 42 -2.46 15.56 2.32
C MET A 42 -3.75 15.48 3.12
N ASN A 43 -4.52 14.40 2.96
CA ASN A 43 -5.73 14.17 3.74
C ASN A 43 -5.40 14.04 5.23
N CYS A 44 -4.43 13.20 5.58
CA CYS A 44 -3.98 13.01 6.96
C CYS A 44 -3.62 14.35 7.61
N ARG A 45 -2.73 15.14 6.99
CA ARG A 45 -2.29 16.42 7.51
C ARG A 45 -3.47 17.39 7.72
N LYS A 46 -4.29 17.61 6.68
CA LYS A 46 -5.37 18.61 6.74
C LYS A 46 -6.49 18.25 7.70
N ILE A 47 -6.76 16.95 7.88
CA ILE A 47 -7.74 16.47 8.86
C ILE A 47 -7.16 16.63 10.28
N THR A 48 -5.90 16.28 10.48
CA THR A 48 -5.22 16.46 11.78
C THR A 48 -5.12 17.93 12.17
N GLU A 49 -4.86 18.85 11.24
CA GLU A 49 -4.87 20.30 11.45
C GLU A 49 -6.24 20.84 11.96
N LYS A 50 -7.32 20.09 11.76
CA LYS A 50 -8.65 20.35 12.32
C LYS A 50 -8.85 19.81 13.74
N GLY A 51 -7.83 19.19 14.33
CA GLY A 51 -7.91 18.57 15.66
C GLY A 51 -8.58 17.18 15.65
N ILE A 52 -8.81 16.61 14.48
CA ILE A 52 -9.42 15.29 14.31
C ILE A 52 -8.30 14.24 14.25
N LYS A 53 -8.42 13.17 15.03
CA LYS A 53 -7.43 12.09 15.03
C LYS A 53 -7.47 11.32 13.72
N THR A 54 -6.30 10.95 13.19
CA THR A 54 -6.19 10.16 11.97
C THR A 54 -5.42 8.87 12.21
N VAL A 55 -5.86 7.81 11.55
CA VAL A 55 -5.12 6.54 11.43
C VAL A 55 -5.04 6.20 9.95
N ILE A 56 -3.85 5.93 9.48
CA ILE A 56 -3.60 5.51 8.11
C ILE A 56 -3.56 3.99 8.05
N VAL A 57 -4.24 3.41 7.07
CA VAL A 57 -4.12 1.99 6.70
C VAL A 57 -3.74 1.94 5.23
N THR A 58 -2.54 1.47 4.93
CA THR A 58 -1.97 1.52 3.58
C THR A 58 -1.09 0.31 3.32
N ASP A 59 -0.58 0.20 2.12
CA ASP A 59 0.46 -0.73 1.74
C ASP A 59 1.86 -0.20 2.08
N GLU A 60 2.86 -1.06 1.92
CA GLU A 60 4.26 -0.76 2.18
C GLU A 60 5.12 -1.36 1.05
N TYR A 61 5.94 -0.52 0.41
CA TYR A 61 6.85 -0.92 -0.66
C TYR A 61 8.28 -0.57 -0.27
N ALA A 62 8.90 -1.42 0.52
CA ALA A 62 10.25 -1.19 1.02
C ALA A 62 11.38 -1.83 0.18
N GLY A 63 11.04 -2.38 -0.98
CA GLY A 63 11.96 -3.18 -1.79
C GLY A 63 12.12 -4.61 -1.26
N ARG A 64 12.75 -5.48 -2.04
CA ARG A 64 12.96 -6.88 -1.65
C ARG A 64 13.89 -7.03 -0.44
N ASP A 65 14.79 -6.09 -0.24
CA ASP A 65 15.71 -6.04 0.90
C ASP A 65 15.16 -5.24 2.10
N GLY A 66 13.99 -4.63 1.96
CA GLY A 66 13.35 -3.84 3.01
C GLY A 66 14.07 -2.54 3.33
N SER A 67 14.96 -2.06 2.47
CA SER A 67 15.84 -0.91 2.76
C SER A 67 15.33 0.42 2.19
N SER A 68 14.35 0.38 1.29
CA SER A 68 13.78 1.56 0.66
C SER A 68 12.76 2.26 1.57
N GLN A 69 12.44 3.50 1.26
CA GLN A 69 11.34 4.22 1.89
C GLN A 69 10.01 3.54 1.53
N SER A 70 9.22 3.20 2.55
CA SER A 70 7.98 2.43 2.38
C SER A 70 6.85 3.21 1.71
N LEU A 71 6.78 4.52 1.93
CA LEU A 71 5.82 5.45 1.33
C LEU A 71 6.56 6.52 0.54
N ALA A 72 6.00 6.93 -0.59
CA ALA A 72 6.60 7.96 -1.44
C ALA A 72 6.47 9.37 -0.85
N ASP A 73 5.57 9.59 0.09
CA ASP A 73 5.39 10.86 0.78
C ASP A 73 5.24 10.61 2.29
N ALA A 74 5.61 11.58 3.11
CA ALA A 74 5.55 11.49 4.55
C ALA A 74 5.32 12.86 5.22
N HIS A 75 4.65 12.86 6.37
CA HIS A 75 4.45 14.04 7.20
C HIS A 75 4.35 13.66 8.67
N ALA A 76 4.76 14.55 9.56
CA ALA A 76 4.74 14.31 11.01
C ALA A 76 3.34 14.04 11.58
N SER A 77 2.26 14.42 10.87
CA SER A 77 0.88 14.10 11.27
C SER A 77 0.53 12.61 11.07
N ALA A 78 1.32 11.86 10.30
CA ALA A 78 1.12 10.43 10.06
C ALA A 78 1.83 9.62 11.15
N ASP A 79 1.41 9.78 12.41
CA ASP A 79 1.97 9.14 13.59
C ASP A 79 1.26 7.84 13.99
N ALA A 80 0.10 7.58 13.39
CA ALA A 80 -0.66 6.34 13.56
C ALA A 80 -0.84 5.66 12.19
N LEU A 81 -0.01 4.67 11.92
CA LEU A 81 0.07 3.97 10.64
C LEU A 81 -0.05 2.46 10.84
N VAL A 82 -0.87 1.81 10.02
CA VAL A 82 -0.98 0.35 9.93
C VAL A 82 -0.73 -0.06 8.48
N THR A 83 0.19 -1.01 8.29
CA THR A 83 0.50 -1.57 6.96
C THR A 83 0.26 -3.08 6.94
N GLY A 84 0.05 -3.64 5.75
CA GLY A 84 -0.02 -5.08 5.51
C GLY A 84 1.34 -5.79 5.55
N GLY A 85 2.42 -5.07 5.84
CA GLY A 85 3.79 -5.52 5.70
C GLY A 85 4.38 -5.16 4.33
N ASN A 86 5.63 -5.55 4.11
CA ASN A 86 6.34 -5.21 2.88
C ASN A 86 5.80 -6.01 1.69
N ALA A 87 5.09 -5.35 0.77
CA ALA A 87 4.53 -5.95 -0.45
C ALA A 87 5.60 -6.53 -1.40
N ASN A 88 6.84 -6.10 -1.27
CA ASN A 88 7.98 -6.63 -2.02
C ASN A 88 8.64 -7.86 -1.34
N GLN A 89 8.13 -8.35 -0.22
CA GLN A 89 8.66 -9.56 0.41
C GLN A 89 8.57 -10.74 -0.55
N VAL A 90 9.70 -11.40 -0.77
CA VAL A 90 9.78 -12.58 -1.65
C VAL A 90 9.25 -13.80 -0.90
N ILE A 91 8.38 -14.53 -1.57
CA ILE A 91 7.85 -15.82 -1.15
C ILE A 91 8.06 -16.86 -2.25
N THR A 92 8.17 -18.13 -1.87
CA THR A 92 8.24 -19.23 -2.82
C THR A 92 6.87 -19.90 -2.93
N LEU A 93 6.28 -19.86 -4.11
CA LEU A 93 5.05 -20.58 -4.41
C LEU A 93 5.37 -22.05 -4.73
N PRO A 94 4.58 -22.99 -4.21
CA PRO A 94 4.76 -24.41 -4.54
C PRO A 94 4.46 -24.66 -6.01
N LYS A 95 4.96 -25.78 -6.54
CA LYS A 95 4.59 -26.23 -7.88
C LYS A 95 3.06 -26.31 -8.00
N MET A 96 2.54 -25.68 -9.02
CA MET A 96 1.10 -25.65 -9.29
C MET A 96 0.69 -26.86 -10.13
N ASP A 97 -0.39 -27.53 -9.74
CA ASP A 97 -0.97 -28.65 -10.49
C ASP A 97 -1.69 -28.16 -11.75
N LYS A 98 -2.19 -26.92 -11.70
CA LYS A 98 -2.90 -26.30 -12.82
C LYS A 98 -2.67 -24.80 -12.83
N VAL A 99 -2.26 -24.30 -13.99
CA VAL A 99 -2.13 -22.86 -14.28
C VAL A 99 -3.27 -22.45 -15.21
N ILE A 100 -3.94 -21.34 -14.90
CA ILE A 100 -4.90 -20.69 -15.77
C ILE A 100 -4.19 -19.49 -16.39
N GLY A 101 -3.99 -19.53 -17.73
CA GLY A 101 -3.15 -18.58 -18.44
C GLY A 101 -1.82 -19.23 -18.83
N THR A 102 -0.81 -18.43 -19.03
CA THR A 102 0.50 -18.86 -19.50
C THR A 102 1.56 -18.56 -18.45
N GLU A 103 2.31 -19.56 -18.00
CA GLU A 103 3.42 -19.40 -17.03
C GLU A 103 4.52 -18.44 -17.52
N GLU A 104 4.63 -18.23 -18.82
CA GLU A 104 5.58 -17.30 -19.43
C GLU A 104 5.40 -15.85 -18.97
N TYR A 105 4.20 -15.51 -18.49
CA TYR A 105 3.89 -14.15 -18.02
C TYR A 105 4.31 -13.86 -16.58
N VAL A 106 4.79 -14.84 -15.83
CA VAL A 106 5.20 -14.62 -14.44
C VAL A 106 6.28 -13.55 -14.33
N GLY A 107 7.17 -13.46 -15.32
CA GLY A 107 8.22 -12.43 -15.35
C GLY A 107 7.76 -11.00 -15.65
N ILE A 108 6.51 -10.81 -16.07
CA ILE A 108 5.96 -9.49 -16.46
C ILE A 108 4.78 -9.02 -15.61
N ILE A 109 4.30 -9.82 -14.68
CA ILE A 109 3.27 -9.42 -13.71
C ILE A 109 3.90 -8.64 -12.55
N ALA A 110 3.09 -7.83 -11.87
CA ALA A 110 3.55 -7.14 -10.67
C ALA A 110 4.04 -8.16 -9.62
N GLY A 111 5.26 -7.96 -9.11
CA GLY A 111 5.89 -8.87 -8.15
C GLY A 111 6.55 -10.11 -8.74
N GLY A 112 6.52 -10.29 -10.07
CA GLY A 112 7.31 -11.31 -10.77
C GLY A 112 8.60 -10.74 -11.37
N TRP A 113 9.48 -11.61 -11.84
CA TRP A 113 10.70 -11.25 -12.59
C TRP A 113 11.18 -12.40 -13.44
N ALA A 114 12.09 -12.13 -14.38
CA ALA A 114 12.71 -13.14 -15.21
C ALA A 114 13.52 -14.14 -14.33
N ASP A 115 13.55 -15.38 -14.75
CA ASP A 115 14.31 -16.47 -14.10
C ASP A 115 13.88 -16.79 -12.66
N ASN A 116 12.66 -16.44 -12.28
CA ASN A 116 12.10 -16.71 -10.96
C ASN A 116 11.49 -18.12 -10.81
N LYS A 117 11.46 -18.90 -11.87
CA LYS A 117 10.99 -20.29 -11.88
C LYS A 117 12.12 -21.26 -11.68
N HIS A 118 12.00 -22.15 -10.70
CA HIS A 118 12.99 -23.17 -10.40
C HIS A 118 12.76 -24.47 -11.21
N GLU A 119 13.78 -25.30 -11.33
CA GLU A 119 13.72 -26.58 -12.05
C GLU A 119 12.69 -27.56 -11.46
N ASP A 120 12.45 -27.50 -10.16
CA ASP A 120 11.45 -28.31 -9.46
C ASP A 120 10.02 -27.84 -9.67
N GLY A 121 9.83 -26.72 -10.38
CA GLY A 121 8.54 -26.11 -10.68
C GLY A 121 8.02 -25.15 -9.63
N THR A 122 8.78 -24.85 -8.57
CA THR A 122 8.47 -23.76 -7.64
C THR A 122 8.78 -22.41 -8.28
N ILE A 123 8.16 -21.36 -7.78
CA ILE A 123 8.30 -20.00 -8.33
C ILE A 123 8.48 -19.00 -7.20
N ASP A 124 9.54 -18.18 -7.26
CA ASP A 124 9.73 -17.07 -6.35
C ASP A 124 9.02 -15.82 -6.88
N VAL A 125 8.21 -15.19 -6.05
CA VAL A 125 7.49 -13.95 -6.39
C VAL A 125 7.43 -13.05 -5.17
N GLU A 126 7.17 -11.76 -5.40
CA GLU A 126 6.81 -10.88 -4.30
C GLU A 126 5.38 -11.17 -3.83
N ILE A 127 5.13 -11.05 -2.54
CA ILE A 127 3.83 -11.41 -1.95
C ILE A 127 2.66 -10.63 -2.54
N GLN A 128 2.91 -9.44 -3.08
CA GLN A 128 1.88 -8.65 -3.78
C GLN A 128 1.21 -9.38 -4.96
N VAL A 129 1.85 -10.41 -5.52
CA VAL A 129 1.24 -11.27 -6.56
C VAL A 129 -0.02 -11.96 -6.05
N ILE A 130 -0.09 -12.26 -4.76
CA ILE A 130 -1.22 -12.97 -4.15
C ILE A 130 -2.15 -12.01 -3.40
N THR A 131 -1.58 -11.14 -2.57
CA THR A 131 -2.35 -10.34 -1.62
C THR A 131 -2.66 -8.94 -2.13
N GLY A 132 -2.15 -8.57 -3.30
CA GLY A 132 -2.09 -7.17 -3.69
C GLY A 132 -1.18 -6.38 -2.74
N ALA A 133 -1.32 -5.08 -2.74
CA ALA A 133 -0.49 -4.19 -1.94
C ALA A 133 -0.87 -4.21 -0.45
N THR A 134 -2.14 -4.42 -0.12
CA THR A 134 -2.64 -4.47 1.25
C THR A 134 -3.17 -5.86 1.58
N SER A 135 -2.81 -6.40 2.74
CA SER A 135 -3.27 -7.72 3.18
C SER A 135 -4.72 -7.65 3.68
N GLU A 136 -5.67 -7.64 2.76
CA GLU A 136 -7.11 -7.55 3.07
C GLU A 136 -7.64 -8.75 3.86
N VAL A 137 -7.01 -9.89 3.73
CA VAL A 137 -7.43 -11.14 4.39
C VAL A 137 -6.68 -11.43 5.70
N GLY A 138 -5.72 -10.57 6.08
CA GLY A 138 -5.02 -10.68 7.35
C GLY A 138 -4.05 -11.86 7.47
N PHE A 139 -3.57 -12.40 6.38
CA PHE A 139 -2.61 -13.51 6.38
C PHE A 139 -1.18 -13.09 6.75
N ASN A 140 -0.88 -11.82 6.63
CA ASN A 140 0.43 -11.27 6.92
C ASN A 140 0.49 -10.65 8.32
N TYR A 141 1.69 -10.51 8.84
CA TYR A 141 1.92 -9.72 10.03
C TYR A 141 1.68 -8.24 9.70
N LEU A 142 0.74 -7.64 10.41
CA LEU A 142 0.50 -6.20 10.30
C LEU A 142 1.59 -5.46 11.07
N SER A 143 2.09 -4.40 10.46
CA SER A 143 2.98 -3.44 11.14
C SER A 143 2.15 -2.25 11.60
N ALA A 144 2.35 -1.83 12.84
CA ALA A 144 1.77 -0.61 13.40
C ALA A 144 2.88 0.28 13.96
N ARG A 145 2.87 1.57 13.62
CA ARG A 145 3.82 2.58 14.06
C ARG A 145 3.09 3.82 14.56
#